data_6d44431d1ec75842258d387a4a774af8
#
_entry.id   6d44431d1ec75842258d387a4a774af8
#
_cell.length_a   1.000
_cell.length_b   1.000
_cell.length_c   1.000
_cell.angle_alpha   90.00
_cell.angle_beta   90.00
_cell.angle_gamma   90.00
#
_symmetry.space_group_name_H-M   'P 1'
#
loop_
_entity.id
_entity.type
_entity.pdbx_description
1 polymer ?
#
loop_
_entity_poly.entity_id
_entity_poly.type
_entity_poly.pdbx_seq_one_letter_code
_entity_poly.pdbx_strand_id
1 'polypeptide(L)'
;PLLENGLNTGLQLYYLNQKKPELIKKTKYFLNYPQYITWKMTNNYTSEISYLGCHTHLWDFKKNKLSSLVKKLKFQNKFPSNEKAWKTIGVKKIGYSKLQIINGVHDSNASYLYFKNSNIKNFTLVSSGTWYIIFNQKNSLKKLKPELDMLSNIDVYGKAVPTMRFMGGREY
;
A
#
# COMPACT_ATOMS: atom_id res chain seq x y z
N PRO A 1 -13.82 -2.36 3.38
CA PRO A 1 -14.43 -1.70 4.54
C PRO A 1 -13.87 -0.30 4.75
N LEU A 2 -14.68 0.58 5.32
CA LEU A 2 -14.23 1.90 5.76
C LEU A 2 -13.49 1.73 7.08
N LEU A 3 -12.33 2.36 7.19
CA LEU A 3 -11.66 2.54 8.46
C LEU A 3 -12.33 3.66 9.23
N GLU A 4 -12.44 3.49 10.53
CA GLU A 4 -12.91 4.53 11.44
C GLU A 4 -12.07 5.81 11.31
N ASN A 5 -12.65 6.94 11.65
CA ASN A 5 -11.99 8.25 11.66
C ASN A 5 -11.32 8.65 10.33
N GLY A 6 -11.76 8.10 9.20
CA GLY A 6 -11.26 8.47 7.88
C GLY A 6 -9.82 8.06 7.59
N LEU A 7 -9.33 6.98 8.21
CA LEU A 7 -7.96 6.50 8.04
C LEU A 7 -7.63 6.00 6.61
N ASN A 8 -8.63 5.80 5.76
CA ASN A 8 -8.38 5.45 4.36
C ASN A 8 -7.80 6.63 3.60
N THR A 9 -6.63 6.48 3.01
CA THR A 9 -5.93 7.54 2.27
C THR A 9 -6.80 8.20 1.19
N GLY A 10 -7.58 7.42 0.44
CA GLY A 10 -8.49 7.97 -0.58
C GLY A 10 -9.55 8.89 -0.02
N LEU A 11 -10.06 8.62 1.20
CA LEU A 11 -11.00 9.50 1.88
C LEU A 11 -10.34 10.78 2.38
N GLN A 12 -9.11 10.68 2.88
CA GLN A 12 -8.32 11.84 3.27
C GLN A 12 -8.05 12.74 2.07
N LEU A 13 -7.67 12.17 0.93
CA LEU A 13 -7.47 12.93 -0.32
C LEU A 13 -8.78 13.56 -0.82
N TYR A 14 -9.91 12.85 -0.71
CA TYR A 14 -11.22 13.41 -0.99
C TYR A 14 -11.51 14.62 -0.10
N TYR A 15 -11.34 14.49 1.21
CA TYR A 15 -11.54 15.57 2.18
C TYR A 15 -10.63 16.77 1.88
N LEU A 16 -9.35 16.54 1.64
CA LEU A 16 -8.39 17.60 1.30
C LEU A 16 -8.77 18.31 0.00
N ASN A 17 -9.27 17.58 -0.99
CA ASN A 17 -9.74 18.19 -2.24
C ASN A 17 -10.92 19.13 -2.03
N GLN A 18 -11.79 18.83 -1.06
CA GLN A 18 -12.93 19.70 -0.72
C GLN A 18 -12.52 20.91 0.15
N LYS A 19 -11.66 20.68 1.14
CA LYS A 19 -11.33 21.68 2.15
C LYS A 19 -10.12 22.52 1.83
N LYS A 20 -9.19 22.01 1.00
CA LYS A 20 -7.93 22.68 0.64
C LYS A 20 -7.61 22.51 -0.86
N PRO A 21 -8.50 22.92 -1.77
CA PRO A 21 -8.33 22.69 -3.22
C PRO A 21 -7.05 23.32 -3.77
N GLU A 22 -6.64 24.48 -3.23
CA GLU A 22 -5.41 25.15 -3.68
C GLU A 22 -4.14 24.36 -3.30
N LEU A 23 -4.16 23.64 -2.17
CA LEU A 23 -3.09 22.72 -1.83
C LEU A 23 -3.02 21.57 -2.83
N ILE A 24 -4.18 21.01 -3.17
CA ILE A 24 -4.28 19.90 -4.15
C ILE A 24 -3.82 20.36 -5.54
N LYS A 25 -4.18 21.56 -5.99
CA LYS A 25 -3.70 22.11 -7.27
C LYS A 25 -2.18 22.19 -7.33
N LYS A 26 -1.55 22.69 -6.26
CA LYS A 26 -0.09 22.82 -6.14
C LYS A 26 0.63 21.47 -5.96
N THR A 27 -0.06 20.42 -5.51
CA THR A 27 0.54 19.09 -5.31
C THR A 27 0.89 18.47 -6.65
N LYS A 28 2.17 18.15 -6.86
CA LYS A 28 2.63 17.43 -8.05
C LYS A 28 2.27 15.95 -7.95
N TYR A 29 2.68 15.29 -6.88
CA TYR A 29 2.46 13.86 -6.66
C TYR A 29 2.01 13.55 -5.24
N PHE A 30 1.18 12.51 -5.13
CA PHE A 30 0.91 11.82 -3.86
C PHE A 30 1.86 10.63 -3.75
N LEU A 31 2.59 10.58 -2.65
CA LEU A 31 3.54 9.50 -2.37
C LEU A 31 3.11 8.77 -1.11
N ASN A 32 3.18 7.45 -1.16
CA ASN A 32 3.10 6.64 0.05
C ASN A 32 4.39 6.76 0.84
N TYR A 33 4.35 6.43 2.13
CA TYR A 33 5.47 6.68 3.02
C TYR A 33 6.81 6.06 2.56
N PRO A 34 6.88 4.78 2.15
CA PRO A 34 8.13 4.22 1.62
C PRO A 34 8.63 4.97 0.38
N GLN A 35 7.74 5.33 -0.54
CA GLN A 35 8.09 6.04 -1.77
C GLN A 35 8.48 7.50 -1.50
N TYR A 36 7.95 8.10 -0.43
CA TYR A 36 8.43 9.41 0.04
C TYR A 36 9.89 9.33 0.50
N ILE A 37 10.27 8.31 1.28
CA ILE A 37 11.65 8.09 1.71
C ILE A 37 12.56 7.82 0.49
N THR A 38 12.13 6.95 -0.42
CA THR A 38 12.86 6.66 -1.67
C THR A 38 13.08 7.94 -2.47
N TRP A 39 12.07 8.77 -2.63
CA TRP A 39 12.20 10.08 -3.29
C TRP A 39 13.20 10.98 -2.58
N LYS A 40 13.15 11.10 -1.26
CA LYS A 40 14.12 11.91 -0.47
C LYS A 40 15.55 11.45 -0.67
N MET A 41 15.77 10.16 -0.94
CA MET A 41 17.10 9.59 -1.15
C MET A 41 17.59 9.69 -2.60
N THR A 42 16.68 9.71 -3.59
CA THR A 42 17.01 9.52 -5.01
C THR A 42 16.53 10.65 -5.93
N ASN A 43 15.64 11.53 -5.45
CA ASN A 43 14.87 12.51 -6.24
C ASN A 43 13.96 11.90 -7.32
N ASN A 44 13.77 10.58 -7.36
CA ASN A 44 12.90 9.90 -8.29
C ASN A 44 11.53 9.59 -7.64
N TYR A 45 10.46 9.85 -8.39
CA TYR A 45 9.09 9.63 -7.93
C TYR A 45 8.58 8.30 -8.43
N THR A 46 8.05 7.50 -7.53
CA THR A 46 7.47 6.20 -7.85
C THR A 46 6.22 5.94 -7.00
N SER A 47 5.42 4.96 -7.40
CA SER A 47 4.38 4.31 -6.61
C SER A 47 4.69 2.83 -6.45
N GLU A 48 3.98 2.15 -5.54
CA GLU A 48 4.10 0.71 -5.33
C GLU A 48 2.72 0.12 -5.00
N ILE A 49 2.43 -1.01 -5.62
CA ILE A 49 1.09 -1.58 -5.67
C ILE A 49 0.59 -2.08 -4.32
N SER A 50 1.46 -2.68 -3.49
CA SER A 50 1.04 -3.23 -2.20
C SER A 50 0.58 -2.14 -1.24
N TYR A 51 1.15 -0.94 -1.36
CA TYR A 51 0.72 0.20 -0.58
C TYR A 51 -0.53 0.86 -1.17
N LEU A 52 -0.59 1.06 -2.50
CA LEU A 52 -1.79 1.59 -3.17
C LEU A 52 -3.02 0.72 -2.92
N GLY A 53 -2.85 -0.58 -2.83
CA GLY A 53 -3.92 -1.54 -2.56
C GLY A 53 -4.22 -1.78 -1.09
N CYS A 54 -3.43 -1.24 -0.15
CA CYS A 54 -3.63 -1.47 1.28
C CYS A 54 -4.56 -0.43 1.91
N HIS A 55 -5.85 -0.74 2.03
CA HIS A 55 -6.87 0.09 2.71
C HIS A 55 -7.00 1.53 2.21
N THR A 56 -6.54 1.82 1.02
CA THR A 56 -6.47 3.20 0.53
C THR A 56 -7.73 3.65 -0.21
N HIS A 57 -8.51 2.72 -0.76
CA HIS A 57 -9.55 2.97 -1.78
C HIS A 57 -9.00 3.58 -3.09
N LEU A 58 -7.69 3.54 -3.29
CA LEU A 58 -7.05 4.11 -4.49
C LEU A 58 -6.85 3.08 -5.61
N TRP A 59 -7.00 1.77 -5.31
CA TRP A 59 -6.76 0.69 -6.25
C TRP A 59 -8.01 -0.16 -6.49
N ASP A 60 -8.27 -0.50 -7.76
CA ASP A 60 -9.31 -1.44 -8.17
C ASP A 60 -8.66 -2.82 -8.41
N PHE A 61 -8.88 -3.75 -7.47
CA PHE A 61 -8.30 -5.10 -7.51
C PHE A 61 -8.77 -5.93 -8.72
N LYS A 62 -10.01 -5.73 -9.18
CA LYS A 62 -10.57 -6.48 -10.31
C LYS A 62 -9.97 -6.03 -11.63
N LYS A 63 -9.75 -4.74 -11.76
CA LYS A 63 -9.26 -4.10 -12.99
C LYS A 63 -7.75 -3.88 -13.00
N ASN A 64 -7.09 -4.17 -11.87
CA ASN A 64 -5.65 -3.96 -11.65
C ASN A 64 -5.18 -2.56 -12.07
N LYS A 65 -5.88 -1.53 -11.60
CA LYS A 65 -5.60 -0.12 -11.91
C LYS A 65 -6.09 0.82 -10.81
N LEU A 66 -5.78 2.09 -10.94
CA LEU A 66 -6.30 3.12 -10.06
C LEU A 66 -7.85 3.11 -10.05
N SER A 67 -8.41 3.30 -8.87
CA SER A 67 -9.85 3.17 -8.62
C SER A 67 -10.69 4.26 -9.28
N SER A 68 -12.00 4.05 -9.33
CA SER A 68 -12.97 5.04 -9.80
C SER A 68 -12.95 6.32 -8.95
N LEU A 69 -12.61 6.25 -7.67
CA LEU A 69 -12.43 7.42 -6.81
C LEU A 69 -11.33 8.34 -7.35
N VAL A 70 -10.17 7.77 -7.70
CA VAL A 70 -9.05 8.54 -8.29
C VAL A 70 -9.47 9.24 -9.58
N LYS A 71 -10.24 8.53 -10.43
CA LYS A 71 -10.80 9.10 -11.67
C LYS A 71 -11.79 10.23 -11.37
N LYS A 72 -12.71 10.03 -10.43
CA LYS A 72 -13.71 11.04 -10.02
C LYS A 72 -13.05 12.32 -9.49
N LEU A 73 -11.94 12.18 -8.76
CA LEU A 73 -11.17 13.31 -8.23
C LEU A 73 -10.21 13.94 -9.26
N LYS A 74 -10.08 13.37 -10.45
CA LYS A 74 -9.14 13.79 -11.51
C LYS A 74 -7.67 13.74 -11.04
N PHE A 75 -7.31 12.71 -10.24
CA PHE A 75 -5.98 12.56 -9.65
C PHE A 75 -5.07 11.56 -10.38
N GLN A 76 -5.48 11.07 -11.57
CA GLN A 76 -4.72 10.02 -12.28
C GLN A 76 -3.24 10.41 -12.50
N ASN A 77 -3.00 11.67 -12.85
CA ASN A 77 -1.65 12.18 -13.10
C ASN A 77 -0.90 12.63 -11.84
N LYS A 78 -1.53 12.48 -10.66
CA LYS A 78 -0.89 12.79 -9.37
C LYS A 78 -0.30 11.56 -8.68
N PHE A 79 -0.41 10.38 -9.30
CA PHE A 79 0.29 9.17 -8.87
C PHE A 79 1.42 8.90 -9.86
N PRO A 80 2.68 8.80 -9.39
CA PRO A 80 3.80 8.41 -10.26
C PRO A 80 3.62 6.99 -10.82
N SER A 81 4.48 6.60 -11.75
CA SER A 81 4.51 5.24 -12.29
C SER A 81 4.61 4.20 -11.18
N ASN A 82 3.81 3.14 -11.31
CA ASN A 82 3.85 2.02 -10.38
C ASN A 82 5.04 1.13 -10.73
N GLU A 83 5.98 0.98 -9.78
CA GLU A 83 7.19 0.22 -9.93
C GLU A 83 7.21 -0.97 -8.97
N LYS A 84 7.93 -2.03 -9.34
CA LYS A 84 8.08 -3.21 -8.49
C LYS A 84 8.78 -2.85 -7.18
N ALA A 85 8.36 -3.45 -6.07
CA ALA A 85 8.92 -3.20 -4.74
C ALA A 85 10.46 -3.35 -4.69
N TRP A 86 11.00 -4.31 -5.44
CA TRP A 86 12.44 -4.62 -5.51
C TRP A 86 13.21 -3.89 -6.60
N LYS A 87 12.54 -3.00 -7.37
CA LYS A 87 13.23 -2.22 -8.41
C LYS A 87 14.17 -1.21 -7.78
N THR A 88 15.41 -1.16 -8.26
CA THR A 88 16.34 -0.09 -7.92
C THR A 88 15.86 1.22 -8.55
N ILE A 89 15.58 2.20 -7.72
CA ILE A 89 15.07 3.53 -8.11
C ILE A 89 16.23 4.53 -8.27
N GLY A 90 17.31 4.30 -7.57
CA GLY A 90 18.51 5.12 -7.66
C GLY A 90 19.63 4.58 -6.80
N VAL A 91 20.77 5.29 -6.83
CA VAL A 91 21.94 4.98 -6.02
C VAL A 91 22.28 6.19 -5.16
N LYS A 92 22.51 5.98 -3.89
CA LYS A 92 22.95 6.99 -2.94
C LYS A 92 24.38 6.70 -2.50
N LYS A 93 25.25 7.68 -2.61
CA LYS A 93 26.60 7.61 -2.04
C LYS A 93 26.54 8.03 -0.57
N ILE A 94 27.06 7.19 0.33
CA ILE A 94 27.17 7.46 1.77
C ILE A 94 28.62 7.12 2.17
N GLY A 95 29.42 8.15 2.42
CA GLY A 95 30.87 7.98 2.59
C GLY A 95 31.49 7.36 1.35
N TYR A 96 32.21 6.25 1.52
CA TYR A 96 32.84 5.48 0.44
C TYR A 96 31.92 4.45 -0.21
N SER A 97 30.76 4.19 0.36
CA SER A 97 29.82 3.15 -0.09
C SER A 97 28.79 3.71 -1.07
N LYS A 98 28.41 2.88 -2.06
CA LYS A 98 27.27 3.13 -2.95
C LYS A 98 26.13 2.20 -2.55
N LEU A 99 25.00 2.76 -2.12
CA LEU A 99 23.81 2.01 -1.75
C LEU A 99 22.79 2.07 -2.88
N GLN A 100 22.31 0.91 -3.29
CA GLN A 100 21.13 0.84 -4.16
C GLN A 100 19.88 1.10 -3.34
N ILE A 101 19.10 2.06 -3.77
CA ILE A 101 17.82 2.41 -3.13
C ILE A 101 16.70 1.76 -3.93
N ILE A 102 16.05 0.78 -3.31
CA ILE A 102 14.90 0.08 -3.90
C ILE A 102 13.60 0.83 -3.63
N ASN A 103 12.54 0.52 -4.39
CA ASN A 103 11.26 1.21 -4.31
C ASN A 103 10.60 1.13 -2.92
N GLY A 104 10.81 0.02 -2.22
CA GLY A 104 10.16 -0.24 -0.92
C GLY A 104 8.76 -0.82 -1.08
N VAL A 105 8.18 -1.22 0.03
CA VAL A 105 6.96 -2.01 0.11
C VAL A 105 6.19 -1.67 1.38
N HIS A 106 4.89 -1.95 1.42
CA HIS A 106 4.10 -1.89 2.65
C HIS A 106 4.63 -2.89 3.70
N ASP A 107 4.73 -2.50 4.96
CA ASP A 107 5.35 -3.27 6.05
C ASP A 107 4.83 -4.70 6.18
N SER A 108 3.51 -4.88 6.31
CA SER A 108 2.91 -6.21 6.38
C SER A 108 3.12 -7.04 5.11
N ASN A 109 3.23 -6.39 3.95
CA ASN A 109 3.58 -7.06 2.69
C ASN A 109 5.05 -7.45 2.62
N ALA A 110 5.96 -6.75 3.29
CA ALA A 110 7.35 -7.16 3.42
C ALA A 110 7.45 -8.51 4.14
N SER A 111 6.77 -8.64 5.29
CA SER A 111 6.67 -9.90 6.02
C SER A 111 6.04 -11.01 5.17
N TYR A 112 4.92 -10.71 4.50
CA TYR A 112 4.24 -11.69 3.63
C TYR A 112 5.13 -12.15 2.48
N LEU A 113 5.89 -11.26 1.85
CA LEU A 113 6.81 -11.57 0.75
C LEU A 113 7.91 -12.55 1.17
N TYR A 114 8.47 -12.38 2.37
CA TYR A 114 9.47 -13.28 2.92
C TYR A 114 8.95 -14.73 2.99
N PHE A 115 7.79 -14.94 3.62
CA PHE A 115 7.20 -16.26 3.74
C PHE A 115 6.71 -16.83 2.41
N LYS A 116 6.19 -15.97 1.53
CA LYS A 116 5.74 -16.38 0.20
C LYS A 116 6.90 -16.91 -0.67
N ASN A 117 8.09 -16.36 -0.52
CA ASN A 117 9.28 -16.76 -1.26
C ASN A 117 10.10 -17.86 -0.54
N SER A 118 9.71 -18.24 0.67
CA SER A 118 10.28 -19.39 1.38
C SER A 118 9.72 -20.70 0.85
N ASN A 119 10.34 -21.82 1.25
CA ASN A 119 9.85 -23.15 0.94
C ASN A 119 8.60 -23.57 1.75
N ILE A 120 8.10 -22.69 2.61
CA ILE A 120 6.91 -22.93 3.43
C ILE A 120 5.67 -22.79 2.55
N LYS A 121 5.00 -23.92 2.31
CA LYS A 121 3.73 -23.96 1.57
C LYS A 121 2.56 -23.83 2.55
N ASN A 122 1.49 -23.19 2.10
CA ASN A 122 0.21 -23.21 2.83
C ASN A 122 0.24 -22.58 4.22
N PHE A 123 0.82 -21.42 4.35
CA PHE A 123 0.88 -20.68 5.60
C PHE A 123 -0.28 -19.68 5.76
N THR A 124 -0.60 -19.37 7.00
CA THR A 124 -1.30 -18.17 7.41
C THR A 124 -0.29 -17.29 8.13
N LEU A 125 -0.09 -16.08 7.65
CA LEU A 125 0.81 -15.11 8.28
C LEU A 125 0.01 -14.20 9.20
N VAL A 126 0.46 -14.07 10.44
CA VAL A 126 0.00 -13.03 11.37
C VAL A 126 1.13 -12.01 11.51
N SER A 127 0.93 -10.85 10.92
CA SER A 127 1.82 -9.69 11.10
C SER A 127 1.29 -8.87 12.28
N SER A 128 1.97 -8.95 13.42
CA SER A 128 1.58 -8.30 14.66
C SER A 128 2.25 -6.93 14.82
N GLY A 129 1.52 -5.99 15.37
CA GLY A 129 1.93 -4.64 15.65
C GLY A 129 0.77 -3.89 16.29
N THR A 130 0.63 -2.59 16.09
CA THR A 130 -0.57 -1.82 16.48
C THR A 130 -1.83 -2.45 15.85
N TRP A 131 -1.70 -2.88 14.60
CA TRP A 131 -2.67 -3.71 13.91
C TRP A 131 -2.15 -5.13 13.77
N TYR A 132 -3.01 -6.11 13.99
CA TYR A 132 -2.79 -7.49 13.59
C TYR A 132 -3.35 -7.66 12.19
N ILE A 133 -2.49 -8.01 11.24
CA ILE A 133 -2.87 -8.27 9.84
C ILE A 133 -2.64 -9.74 9.54
N ILE A 134 -3.72 -10.46 9.26
CA ILE A 134 -3.70 -11.91 9.02
C ILE A 134 -3.89 -12.14 7.53
N PHE A 135 -2.86 -12.65 6.86
CA PHE A 135 -2.89 -13.03 5.45
C PHE A 135 -3.14 -14.53 5.30
N ASN A 136 -4.10 -14.91 4.47
CA ASN A 136 -4.33 -16.31 4.11
C ASN A 136 -4.58 -16.45 2.60
N GLN A 137 -3.56 -16.79 1.84
CA GLN A 137 -3.63 -16.90 0.38
C GLN A 137 -4.50 -18.05 -0.14
N LYS A 138 -4.82 -19.04 0.69
CA LYS A 138 -5.66 -20.18 0.32
C LYS A 138 -7.15 -19.89 0.47
N ASN A 139 -7.51 -18.91 1.27
CA ASN A 139 -8.91 -18.59 1.45
C ASN A 139 -9.47 -17.92 0.19
N SER A 140 -10.77 -18.08 -0.02
CA SER A 140 -11.46 -17.49 -1.16
C SER A 140 -11.86 -16.05 -0.85
N LEU A 141 -11.65 -15.15 -1.81
CA LEU A 141 -12.15 -13.77 -1.73
C LEU A 141 -13.68 -13.70 -1.57
N LYS A 142 -14.40 -14.75 -2.04
CA LYS A 142 -15.87 -14.86 -1.89
C LYS A 142 -16.32 -15.08 -0.45
N LYS A 143 -15.41 -15.57 0.41
CA LYS A 143 -15.68 -15.83 1.84
C LYS A 143 -15.37 -14.66 2.75
N LEU A 144 -14.92 -13.55 2.19
CA LEU A 144 -14.62 -12.35 2.98
C LEU A 144 -15.91 -11.75 3.52
N LYS A 145 -15.89 -11.43 4.81
CA LYS A 145 -16.98 -10.79 5.57
C LYS A 145 -16.53 -9.40 5.99
N PRO A 146 -16.91 -8.34 5.25
CA PRO A 146 -16.47 -6.97 5.55
C PRO A 146 -16.88 -6.50 6.96
N GLU A 147 -17.99 -7.02 7.48
CA GLU A 147 -18.48 -6.75 8.84
C GLU A 147 -17.55 -7.32 9.94
N LEU A 148 -16.69 -8.27 9.61
CA LEU A 148 -15.66 -8.83 10.48
C LEU A 148 -14.26 -8.31 10.12
N ASP A 149 -14.16 -7.14 9.52
CA ASP A 149 -12.91 -6.54 9.04
C ASP A 149 -12.08 -7.47 8.12
N MET A 150 -12.76 -8.41 7.45
CA MET A 150 -12.16 -9.19 6.39
C MET A 150 -12.19 -8.41 5.08
N LEU A 151 -11.08 -8.38 4.38
CA LEU A 151 -10.90 -7.58 3.17
C LEU A 151 -9.91 -8.25 2.21
N SER A 152 -9.83 -7.74 1.00
CA SER A 152 -8.75 -8.08 0.08
C SER A 152 -7.61 -7.11 0.25
N ASN A 153 -6.42 -7.62 0.51
CA ASN A 153 -5.18 -6.90 0.32
C ASN A 153 -4.60 -7.25 -1.05
N ILE A 154 -3.52 -6.60 -1.46
CA ILE A 154 -2.78 -6.92 -2.67
C ILE A 154 -1.32 -7.17 -2.32
N ASP A 155 -0.73 -8.22 -2.88
CA ASP A 155 0.68 -8.48 -2.67
C ASP A 155 1.55 -7.69 -3.67
N VAL A 156 2.85 -7.75 -3.48
CA VAL A 156 3.84 -7.05 -4.32
C VAL A 156 3.86 -7.51 -5.79
N TYR A 157 3.22 -8.63 -6.10
CA TYR A 157 3.05 -9.15 -7.46
C TYR A 157 1.72 -8.73 -8.10
N GLY A 158 0.90 -7.97 -7.38
CA GLY A 158 -0.41 -7.53 -7.84
C GLY A 158 -1.53 -8.56 -7.63
N LYS A 159 -1.28 -9.62 -6.86
CA LYS A 159 -2.27 -10.64 -6.58
C LYS A 159 -3.11 -10.28 -5.34
N ALA A 160 -4.42 -10.37 -5.48
CA ALA A 160 -5.32 -10.18 -4.35
C ALA A 160 -5.15 -11.29 -3.32
N VAL A 161 -5.05 -10.94 -2.04
CA VAL A 161 -4.86 -11.87 -0.92
C VAL A 161 -5.94 -11.62 0.12
N PRO A 162 -6.74 -12.66 0.47
CA PRO A 162 -7.66 -12.58 1.59
C PRO A 162 -6.95 -12.21 2.88
N THR A 163 -7.46 -11.20 3.55
CA THR A 163 -6.84 -10.62 4.74
C THR A 163 -7.90 -10.32 5.77
N MET A 164 -7.58 -10.52 7.02
CA MET A 164 -8.34 -10.04 8.18
C MET A 164 -7.45 -9.10 8.99
N ARG A 165 -8.05 -8.13 9.65
CA ARG A 165 -7.31 -7.22 10.52
C ARG A 165 -8.10 -6.92 11.80
N PHE A 166 -7.40 -6.59 12.86
CA PHE A 166 -7.97 -6.01 14.08
C PHE A 166 -6.89 -5.22 14.84
N MET A 167 -7.32 -4.30 15.69
CA MET A 167 -6.41 -3.40 16.41
C MET A 167 -5.97 -4.03 17.75
N GLY A 168 -5.38 -5.24 17.71
CA GLY A 168 -5.00 -5.99 18.90
C GLY A 168 -3.86 -5.39 19.71
N GLY A 169 -2.97 -4.63 19.10
CA GLY A 169 -1.80 -4.03 19.81
C GLY A 169 -2.13 -2.89 20.79
N ARG A 170 -3.41 -2.55 20.95
CA ARG A 170 -3.87 -1.63 22.01
C ARG A 170 -4.43 -2.34 23.24
N GLU A 171 -4.60 -3.66 23.16
CA GLU A 171 -5.24 -4.44 24.21
C GLU A 171 -4.23 -5.14 25.12
N TYR A 172 -2.92 -4.93 24.89
CA TYR A 172 -1.82 -5.51 25.66
C TYR A 172 -0.86 -4.43 26.13
#